data_e647568748e301fa34fa95c833ffd21f
#
_entry.id   e647568748e301fa34fa95c833ffd21f
#
_cell.length_a   1.000
_cell.length_b   1.000
_cell.length_c   1.000
_cell.angle_alpha   90.00
_cell.angle_beta   90.00
_cell.angle_gamma   90.00
#
_symmetry.space_group_name_H-M   'P 1'
#
loop_
_entity.id
_entity.type
_entity.pdbx_description
1 polymer ?
#
loop_
_entity_poly.entity_id
_entity_poly.type
_entity_poly.pdbx_seq_one_letter_code
_entity_poly.pdbx_strand_id
1 'polypeptide(L)'
;MVILSLGSGILSLPKYIHKTSLGMAIFLIFGIGFLVWWSLLLISKVCEKNNNYIYSKLIKNLYGNCLSYIYDGLVIIFSIGILILNQVIIFKLLGEALYNLFYYKDYKTIEDFQSDINFWGSFYCKYLLPFIIGICIIYPLCLIKDVSKLRIVSLFGIITLFSLILLLVIETRKYIEYYEVEIYKDYNETTHYNYYKFQKGFDKDLTFFQYCSSLFYAYCSTIGAVPIFNTLKNHVRRRMYKVVRRSIITNMIIFTIAATAGYFTWPIDPPDLIIQRKKLQDGPDYFMSIGRLALSLTIIMKLPSNYAALRIVIFDKIWGTTEISTCKNVIVTFLIITFCCFISVLYDKITAYIKILGGVCSTLVGFLFPALLIVRTNNRPRWHWKNIATVCIFGGLTCIGFISTGKTIYDIVNKK
;
A
#
# COMPACT_ATOMS: atom_id res chain seq x y z
N MET A 1 -7.44 -5.07 -10.22
CA MET A 1 -6.05 -4.60 -10.32
C MET A 1 -5.85 -3.22 -9.71
N VAL A 2 -6.59 -2.18 -10.12
CA VAL A 2 -6.41 -0.81 -9.58
C VAL A 2 -6.46 -0.82 -8.05
N ILE A 3 -7.48 -1.36 -7.42
CA ILE A 3 -7.65 -1.36 -5.95
C ILE A 3 -6.55 -2.12 -5.20
N LEU A 4 -5.90 -3.10 -5.82
CA LEU A 4 -4.81 -3.86 -5.17
C LEU A 4 -3.58 -3.00 -4.89
N SER A 5 -3.27 -2.06 -5.77
CA SER A 5 -2.18 -1.11 -5.61
C SER A 5 -2.59 0.17 -4.87
N LEU A 6 -3.88 0.54 -4.93
CA LEU A 6 -4.40 1.69 -4.19
C LEU A 6 -4.62 1.33 -2.72
N GLY A 7 -4.13 2.15 -1.83
CA GLY A 7 -4.28 1.95 -0.38
C GLY A 7 -3.28 2.76 0.43
N SER A 8 -2.83 2.20 1.53
CA SER A 8 -1.98 2.87 2.51
C SER A 8 -0.68 3.47 1.96
N GLY A 9 -0.13 2.89 0.88
CA GLY A 9 1.10 3.40 0.27
C GLY A 9 0.99 4.79 -0.34
N ILE A 10 -0.19 5.18 -0.83
CA ILE A 10 -0.42 6.50 -1.43
C ILE A 10 -0.31 7.63 -0.41
N LEU A 11 -0.67 7.36 0.84
CA LEU A 11 -0.73 8.36 1.90
C LEU A 11 0.63 8.85 2.38
N SER A 12 1.67 8.04 2.19
CA SER A 12 3.03 8.39 2.59
C SER A 12 3.80 9.13 1.49
N LEU A 13 3.28 9.21 0.26
CA LEU A 13 3.98 9.84 -0.86
C LEU A 13 4.27 11.35 -0.67
N PRO A 14 3.36 12.17 -0.12
CA PRO A 14 3.61 13.60 0.07
C PRO A 14 4.83 13.90 0.94
N LYS A 15 5.07 13.11 2.00
CA LYS A 15 6.23 13.25 2.88
C LYS A 15 7.56 13.17 2.13
N TYR A 16 7.62 12.33 1.10
CA TYR A 16 8.85 12.12 0.35
C TYR A 16 9.11 13.20 -0.69
N ILE A 17 8.07 13.89 -1.19
CA ILE A 17 8.24 15.05 -2.08
C ILE A 17 9.05 16.16 -1.37
N HIS A 18 8.76 16.40 -0.10
CA HIS A 18 9.50 17.37 0.71
C HIS A 18 11.00 17.05 0.78
N LYS A 19 11.38 15.77 0.80
CA LYS A 19 12.78 15.33 0.93
C LYS A 19 13.51 15.12 -0.39
N THR A 20 12.79 14.85 -1.50
CA THR A 20 13.41 14.46 -2.78
C THR A 20 13.29 15.52 -3.88
N SER A 21 12.45 16.48 -3.80
CA SER A 21 11.92 17.40 -4.81
C SER A 21 10.73 16.87 -5.60
N LEU A 22 9.86 17.78 -6.02
CA LEU A 22 8.62 17.45 -6.75
C LEU A 22 8.91 16.76 -8.10
N GLY A 23 9.86 17.28 -8.87
CA GLY A 23 10.20 16.72 -10.18
C GLY A 23 10.74 15.30 -10.08
N MET A 24 11.61 15.03 -9.10
CA MET A 24 12.17 13.70 -8.87
C MET A 24 11.14 12.71 -8.36
N ALA A 25 10.23 13.15 -7.49
CA ALA A 25 9.15 12.31 -7.00
C ALA A 25 8.21 11.88 -8.13
N ILE A 26 7.83 12.79 -9.02
CA ILE A 26 7.02 12.49 -10.20
C ILE A 26 7.77 11.53 -11.14
N PHE A 27 9.04 11.79 -11.41
CA PHE A 27 9.87 10.92 -12.24
C PHE A 27 9.92 9.48 -11.69
N LEU A 28 10.06 9.32 -10.36
CA LEU A 28 10.05 8.00 -9.72
C LEU A 28 8.68 7.32 -9.77
N ILE A 29 7.58 8.05 -9.61
CA ILE A 29 6.23 7.50 -9.75
C ILE A 29 6.05 6.88 -11.14
N PHE A 30 6.43 7.60 -12.20
CA PHE A 30 6.31 7.09 -13.58
C PHE A 30 7.32 5.98 -13.88
N GLY A 31 8.57 6.14 -13.44
CA GLY A 31 9.65 5.17 -13.69
C GLY A 31 9.36 3.82 -13.02
N ILE A 32 9.01 3.82 -11.73
CA ILE A 32 8.68 2.59 -11.00
C ILE A 32 7.38 2.00 -11.54
N GLY A 33 6.38 2.81 -11.85
CA GLY A 33 5.14 2.36 -12.48
C GLY A 33 5.40 1.64 -13.80
N PHE A 34 6.30 2.16 -14.66
CA PHE A 34 6.70 1.50 -15.89
C PHE A 34 7.40 0.15 -15.64
N LEU A 35 8.29 0.07 -14.64
CA LEU A 35 8.98 -1.16 -14.27
C LEU A 35 8.00 -2.23 -13.74
N VAL A 36 7.01 -1.82 -12.93
CA VAL A 36 5.94 -2.71 -12.46
C VAL A 36 5.06 -3.19 -13.63
N TRP A 37 4.70 -2.29 -14.55
CA TRP A 37 4.00 -2.67 -15.77
C TRP A 37 4.78 -3.73 -16.55
N TRP A 38 6.07 -3.53 -16.74
CA TRP A 38 6.94 -4.51 -17.41
C TRP A 38 6.97 -5.84 -16.66
N SER A 39 7.16 -5.85 -15.35
CA SER A 39 7.14 -7.06 -14.52
C SER A 39 5.83 -7.85 -14.68
N LEU A 40 4.68 -7.18 -14.61
CA LEU A 40 3.36 -7.82 -14.77
C LEU A 40 3.16 -8.43 -16.18
N LEU A 41 3.73 -7.81 -17.19
CA LEU A 41 3.75 -8.38 -18.55
C LEU A 41 4.62 -9.64 -18.67
N LEU A 42 5.75 -9.66 -17.98
CA LEU A 42 6.60 -10.86 -17.93
C LEU A 42 5.85 -12.02 -17.27
N ILE A 43 5.19 -11.78 -16.14
CA ILE A 43 4.38 -12.79 -15.46
C ILE A 43 3.27 -13.31 -16.37
N SER A 44 2.52 -12.42 -17.02
CA SER A 44 1.43 -12.84 -17.92
C SER A 44 1.92 -13.70 -19.09
N LYS A 45 3.12 -13.40 -19.63
CA LYS A 45 3.77 -14.20 -20.66
C LYS A 45 4.17 -15.58 -20.15
N VAL A 46 4.70 -15.65 -18.94
CA VAL A 46 5.13 -16.92 -18.33
C VAL A 46 3.92 -17.81 -18.03
N CYS A 47 2.85 -17.24 -17.47
CA CYS A 47 1.60 -17.97 -17.18
C CYS A 47 0.98 -18.58 -18.45
N GLU A 48 0.84 -17.77 -19.52
CA GLU A 48 0.27 -18.24 -20.79
C GLU A 48 1.10 -19.38 -21.40
N LYS A 49 2.44 -19.22 -21.44
CA LYS A 49 3.33 -20.21 -22.07
C LYS A 49 3.36 -21.55 -21.33
N ASN A 50 3.18 -21.54 -20.00
CA ASN A 50 3.19 -22.75 -19.18
C ASN A 50 1.76 -23.28 -18.86
N ASN A 51 0.72 -22.65 -19.40
CA ASN A 51 -0.68 -22.97 -19.09
C ASN A 51 -0.97 -23.14 -17.58
N ASN A 52 -0.29 -22.37 -16.74
CA ASN A 52 -0.40 -22.47 -15.30
C ASN A 52 -0.65 -21.08 -14.70
N TYR A 53 -1.75 -20.95 -13.96
CA TYR A 53 -2.24 -19.70 -13.40
C TYR A 53 -2.14 -19.68 -11.86
N ILE A 54 -1.27 -20.53 -11.29
CA ILE A 54 -0.94 -20.54 -9.87
C ILE A 54 0.57 -20.27 -9.76
N TYR A 55 0.95 -19.16 -9.19
CA TYR A 55 2.34 -18.68 -9.18
C TYR A 55 3.30 -19.67 -8.52
N SER A 56 2.90 -20.24 -7.37
CA SER A 56 3.67 -21.26 -6.65
C SER A 56 3.94 -22.51 -7.50
N LYS A 57 2.92 -23.06 -8.17
CA LYS A 57 3.04 -24.23 -9.06
C LYS A 57 3.94 -23.93 -10.26
N LEU A 58 3.89 -22.68 -10.75
CA LEU A 58 4.72 -22.23 -11.86
C LEU A 58 6.21 -22.20 -11.48
N ILE A 59 6.54 -21.68 -10.28
CA ILE A 59 7.91 -21.72 -9.76
C ILE A 59 8.35 -23.16 -9.51
N LYS A 60 7.51 -24.00 -8.92
CA LYS A 60 7.80 -25.41 -8.66
C LYS A 60 8.17 -26.14 -9.96
N ASN A 61 7.42 -25.94 -11.03
CA ASN A 61 7.65 -26.60 -12.32
C ASN A 61 8.94 -26.13 -13.00
N LEU A 62 9.35 -24.87 -12.81
CA LEU A 62 10.52 -24.30 -13.49
C LEU A 62 11.82 -24.41 -12.69
N TYR A 63 11.74 -24.33 -11.37
CA TYR A 63 12.90 -24.22 -10.46
C TYR A 63 12.94 -25.27 -9.36
N GLY A 64 11.89 -26.07 -9.21
CA GLY A 64 11.81 -27.11 -8.19
C GLY A 64 11.17 -26.66 -6.88
N ASN A 65 11.11 -27.58 -5.90
CA ASN A 65 10.37 -27.40 -4.67
C ASN A 65 10.98 -26.32 -3.75
N CYS A 66 12.31 -26.27 -3.62
CA CYS A 66 12.98 -25.35 -2.71
C CYS A 66 12.61 -23.88 -2.96
N LEU A 67 12.74 -23.42 -4.19
CA LEU A 67 12.42 -22.04 -4.56
C LEU A 67 10.92 -21.74 -4.46
N SER A 68 10.05 -22.75 -4.69
CA SER A 68 8.61 -22.63 -4.48
C SER A 68 8.28 -22.42 -3.01
N TYR A 69 8.92 -23.14 -2.07
CA TYR A 69 8.70 -22.94 -0.63
C TYR A 69 9.16 -21.56 -0.16
N ILE A 70 10.29 -21.08 -0.64
CA ILE A 70 10.80 -19.73 -0.35
C ILE A 70 9.80 -18.67 -0.83
N TYR A 71 9.31 -18.80 -2.07
CA TYR A 71 8.31 -17.88 -2.62
C TYR A 71 7.01 -17.88 -1.80
N ASP A 72 6.50 -19.05 -1.46
CA ASP A 72 5.25 -19.18 -0.70
C ASP A 72 5.40 -18.59 0.71
N GLY A 73 6.53 -18.80 1.38
CA GLY A 73 6.86 -18.16 2.65
C GLY A 73 6.87 -16.63 2.55
N LEU A 74 7.50 -16.08 1.50
CA LEU A 74 7.51 -14.65 1.24
C LEU A 74 6.10 -14.09 0.97
N VAL A 75 5.28 -14.79 0.21
CA VAL A 75 3.89 -14.38 -0.05
C VAL A 75 3.05 -14.39 1.22
N ILE A 76 3.23 -15.40 2.08
CA ILE A 76 2.52 -15.49 3.36
C ILE A 76 2.93 -14.32 4.27
N ILE A 77 4.23 -14.08 4.48
CA ILE A 77 4.75 -12.98 5.30
C ILE A 77 4.26 -11.64 4.76
N PHE A 78 4.36 -11.43 3.45
CA PHE A 78 3.94 -10.19 2.82
C PHE A 78 2.44 -9.95 2.92
N SER A 79 1.62 -10.97 2.68
CA SER A 79 0.15 -10.85 2.74
C SER A 79 -0.34 -10.61 4.16
N ILE A 80 0.22 -11.31 5.17
CA ILE A 80 -0.08 -11.07 6.58
C ILE A 80 0.35 -9.65 6.97
N GLY A 81 1.55 -9.23 6.57
CA GLY A 81 2.04 -7.87 6.82
C GLY A 81 1.14 -6.80 6.22
N ILE A 82 0.63 -6.99 4.99
CA ILE A 82 -0.36 -6.09 4.38
C ILE A 82 -1.68 -6.06 5.18
N LEU A 83 -2.15 -7.21 5.66
CA LEU A 83 -3.38 -7.28 6.46
C LEU A 83 -3.22 -6.51 7.77
N ILE A 84 -2.14 -6.73 8.51
CA ILE A 84 -1.82 -6.03 9.77
C ILE A 84 -1.73 -4.52 9.51
N LEU A 85 -0.94 -4.10 8.52
CA LEU A 85 -0.75 -2.68 8.20
C LEU A 85 -2.06 -1.99 7.86
N ASN A 86 -2.89 -2.62 7.03
CA ASN A 86 -4.18 -2.05 6.64
C ASN A 86 -5.13 -1.93 7.84
N GLN A 87 -5.12 -2.90 8.76
CA GLN A 87 -5.92 -2.83 10.00
C GLN A 87 -5.44 -1.69 10.91
N VAL A 88 -4.13 -1.56 11.14
CA VAL A 88 -3.58 -0.42 11.92
C VAL A 88 -4.05 0.93 11.35
N ILE A 89 -4.02 1.08 10.02
CA ILE A 89 -4.44 2.31 9.37
C ILE A 89 -5.95 2.55 9.54
N ILE A 90 -6.79 1.52 9.31
CA ILE A 90 -8.24 1.61 9.50
C ILE A 90 -8.56 2.10 10.91
N PHE A 91 -7.91 1.52 11.92
CA PHE A 91 -8.19 1.85 13.32
C PHE A 91 -7.80 3.27 13.67
N LYS A 92 -6.62 3.72 13.21
CA LYS A 92 -6.20 5.12 13.40
C LYS A 92 -7.15 6.10 12.71
N LEU A 93 -7.50 5.83 11.47
CA LEU A 93 -8.38 6.71 10.70
C LEU A 93 -9.79 6.79 11.29
N LEU A 94 -10.36 5.68 11.71
CA LEU A 94 -11.68 5.65 12.33
C LEU A 94 -11.67 6.29 13.71
N GLY A 95 -10.63 6.04 14.53
CA GLY A 95 -10.47 6.70 15.82
C GLY A 95 -10.40 8.23 15.70
N GLU A 96 -9.58 8.74 14.77
CA GLU A 96 -9.46 10.17 14.49
C GLU A 96 -10.76 10.78 13.91
N ALA A 97 -11.47 10.03 13.04
CA ALA A 97 -12.74 10.49 12.49
C ALA A 97 -13.83 10.58 13.55
N LEU A 98 -13.95 9.56 14.41
CA LEU A 98 -14.92 9.55 15.51
C LEU A 98 -14.65 10.67 16.51
N TYR A 99 -13.37 10.88 16.89
CA TYR A 99 -12.99 12.01 17.74
C TYR A 99 -13.46 13.35 17.16
N ASN A 100 -13.13 13.64 15.90
CA ASN A 100 -13.47 14.91 15.26
C ASN A 100 -14.97 15.12 15.06
N LEU A 101 -15.75 14.04 14.87
CA LEU A 101 -17.19 14.14 14.63
C LEU A 101 -18.00 14.28 15.92
N PHE A 102 -17.61 13.57 16.99
CA PHE A 102 -18.46 13.43 18.18
C PHE A 102 -17.86 14.04 19.45
N TYR A 103 -16.54 14.02 19.63
CA TYR A 103 -15.88 14.35 20.90
C TYR A 103 -15.03 15.62 20.86
N TYR A 104 -14.96 16.31 19.73
CA TYR A 104 -14.13 17.49 19.56
C TYR A 104 -14.45 18.63 20.55
N LYS A 105 -15.70 18.76 20.98
CA LYS A 105 -16.13 19.83 21.94
C LYS A 105 -15.65 19.56 23.36
N ASP A 106 -15.46 18.29 23.70
CA ASP A 106 -15.19 17.88 25.09
C ASP A 106 -13.68 17.78 25.37
N TYR A 107 -12.86 17.59 24.32
CA TYR A 107 -11.42 17.40 24.43
C TYR A 107 -10.64 18.31 23.48
N LYS A 108 -9.59 18.98 24.00
CA LYS A 108 -8.76 19.90 23.21
C LYS A 108 -7.86 19.18 22.22
N THR A 109 -7.37 18.01 22.56
CA THR A 109 -6.48 17.20 21.71
C THR A 109 -6.95 15.76 21.61
N ILE A 110 -6.51 15.05 20.54
CA ILE A 110 -6.77 13.62 20.39
C ILE A 110 -6.03 12.81 21.48
N GLU A 111 -4.90 13.33 21.96
CA GLU A 111 -4.11 12.73 23.02
C GLU A 111 -4.87 12.81 24.36
N ASP A 112 -5.53 13.93 24.67
CA ASP A 112 -6.39 14.08 25.83
C ASP A 112 -7.56 13.09 25.78
N PHE A 113 -8.20 12.94 24.62
CA PHE A 113 -9.26 11.95 24.41
C PHE A 113 -8.79 10.50 24.60
N GLN A 114 -7.58 10.18 24.13
CA GLN A 114 -7.01 8.84 24.27
C GLN A 114 -6.49 8.55 25.68
N SER A 115 -6.16 9.59 26.46
CA SER A 115 -5.68 9.48 27.84
C SER A 115 -6.80 9.51 28.87
N ASP A 116 -8.03 9.86 28.45
CA ASP A 116 -9.17 9.92 29.36
C ASP A 116 -9.50 8.54 29.92
N ILE A 117 -9.58 8.47 31.25
CA ILE A 117 -9.85 7.25 32.05
C ILE A 117 -11.27 6.73 31.79
N ASN A 118 -12.14 7.55 31.21
CA ASN A 118 -13.49 7.15 30.85
C ASN A 118 -13.48 6.11 29.74
N PHE A 119 -14.28 5.07 29.94
CA PHE A 119 -14.41 3.82 29.18
C PHE A 119 -14.40 3.93 27.62
N TRP A 120 -14.77 5.08 27.04
CA TRP A 120 -14.81 5.30 25.59
C TRP A 120 -13.48 5.80 24.99
N GLY A 121 -12.67 6.55 25.72
CA GLY A 121 -11.46 7.15 25.17
C GLY A 121 -10.31 6.16 25.01
N SER A 122 -9.96 5.46 26.09
CA SER A 122 -8.74 4.66 26.15
C SER A 122 -8.95 3.20 25.72
N PHE A 123 -9.84 2.47 26.34
CA PHE A 123 -9.96 1.02 26.12
C PHE A 123 -10.78 0.68 24.87
N TYR A 124 -11.89 1.41 24.62
CA TYR A 124 -12.76 1.09 23.49
C TYR A 124 -12.17 1.46 22.13
N CYS A 125 -11.70 2.69 21.97
CA CYS A 125 -11.15 3.12 20.69
C CYS A 125 -9.83 2.44 20.38
N LYS A 126 -9.00 2.13 21.37
CA LYS A 126 -7.69 1.54 21.14
C LYS A 126 -7.72 0.03 21.00
N TYR A 127 -8.57 -0.66 21.75
CA TYR A 127 -8.56 -2.14 21.80
C TYR A 127 -9.84 -2.76 21.24
N LEU A 128 -11.01 -2.31 21.62
CA LEU A 128 -12.26 -2.97 21.28
C LEU A 128 -12.74 -2.66 19.86
N LEU A 129 -12.66 -1.39 19.42
CA LEU A 129 -13.03 -0.99 18.06
C LEU A 129 -12.31 -1.79 16.97
N PRO A 130 -10.97 -2.04 17.07
CA PRO A 130 -10.25 -2.93 16.17
C PRO A 130 -10.87 -4.32 16.05
N PHE A 131 -11.17 -4.95 17.17
CA PHE A 131 -11.74 -6.30 17.16
C PHE A 131 -13.17 -6.32 16.60
N ILE A 132 -14.01 -5.34 16.96
CA ILE A 132 -15.37 -5.23 16.41
C ILE A 132 -15.31 -5.09 14.89
N ILE A 133 -14.52 -4.18 14.36
CA ILE A 133 -14.39 -3.97 12.91
C ILE A 133 -13.79 -5.20 12.24
N GLY A 134 -12.76 -5.78 12.84
CA GLY A 134 -12.10 -6.98 12.34
C GLY A 134 -13.06 -8.16 12.22
N ILE A 135 -13.82 -8.44 13.26
CA ILE A 135 -14.72 -9.60 13.32
C ILE A 135 -16.05 -9.32 12.61
N CYS A 136 -16.66 -8.14 12.78
CA CYS A 136 -17.99 -7.86 12.24
C CYS A 136 -17.97 -7.44 10.77
N ILE A 137 -16.89 -6.80 10.28
CA ILE A 137 -16.83 -6.26 8.92
C ILE A 137 -15.80 -7.00 8.08
N ILE A 138 -14.54 -7.06 8.53
CA ILE A 138 -13.43 -7.59 7.71
C ILE A 138 -13.55 -9.10 7.56
N TYR A 139 -13.85 -9.82 8.63
CA TYR A 139 -13.96 -11.26 8.61
C TYR A 139 -15.04 -11.76 7.61
N PRO A 140 -16.32 -11.31 7.64
CA PRO A 140 -17.33 -11.78 6.69
C PRO A 140 -16.98 -11.42 5.24
N LEU A 141 -16.37 -10.26 4.98
CA LEU A 141 -15.88 -9.90 3.66
C LEU A 141 -14.78 -10.84 3.17
N CYS A 142 -13.87 -11.27 4.05
CA CYS A 142 -12.79 -12.20 3.72
C CYS A 142 -13.29 -13.65 3.52
N LEU A 143 -14.49 -14.02 3.98
CA LEU A 143 -15.09 -15.33 3.72
C LEU A 143 -15.51 -15.54 2.26
N ILE A 144 -15.64 -14.47 1.47
CA ILE A 144 -16.02 -14.56 0.06
C ILE A 144 -14.96 -15.37 -0.71
N LYS A 145 -15.38 -16.54 -1.23
CA LYS A 145 -14.47 -17.47 -1.93
C LYS A 145 -14.15 -17.00 -3.36
N ASP A 146 -15.14 -16.48 -4.05
CA ASP A 146 -15.05 -16.12 -5.46
C ASP A 146 -14.43 -14.75 -5.68
N VAL A 147 -13.26 -14.70 -6.29
CA VAL A 147 -12.59 -13.45 -6.68
C VAL A 147 -13.47 -12.59 -7.61
N SER A 148 -14.33 -13.23 -8.43
CA SER A 148 -15.25 -12.52 -9.33
C SER A 148 -16.30 -11.69 -8.58
N LYS A 149 -16.78 -12.16 -7.42
CA LYS A 149 -17.73 -11.43 -6.58
C LYS A 149 -17.11 -10.20 -5.92
N LEU A 150 -15.81 -10.21 -5.72
CA LEU A 150 -15.05 -9.05 -5.19
C LEU A 150 -15.04 -7.86 -6.17
N ARG A 151 -15.52 -8.02 -7.40
CA ARG A 151 -15.61 -6.92 -8.39
C ARG A 151 -16.47 -5.77 -7.88
N ILE A 152 -17.63 -6.06 -7.29
CA ILE A 152 -18.55 -5.04 -6.77
C ILE A 152 -17.91 -4.32 -5.61
N VAL A 153 -17.34 -5.07 -4.66
CA VAL A 153 -16.60 -4.53 -3.50
C VAL A 153 -15.46 -3.60 -3.97
N SER A 154 -14.72 -4.04 -5.00
CA SER A 154 -13.62 -3.25 -5.57
C SER A 154 -14.09 -1.96 -6.27
N LEU A 155 -15.27 -1.95 -6.89
CA LEU A 155 -15.84 -0.74 -7.50
C LEU A 155 -16.18 0.31 -6.44
N PHE A 156 -16.83 -0.08 -5.34
CA PHE A 156 -17.07 0.82 -4.21
C PHE A 156 -15.78 1.40 -3.66
N GLY A 157 -14.74 0.57 -3.46
CA GLY A 157 -13.44 1.04 -3.00
C GLY A 157 -12.77 2.04 -3.96
N ILE A 158 -12.98 1.92 -5.26
CA ILE A 158 -12.47 2.90 -6.24
C ILE A 158 -13.24 4.22 -6.14
N ILE A 159 -14.57 4.18 -6.00
CA ILE A 159 -15.41 5.38 -5.86
C ILE A 159 -15.02 6.16 -4.61
N THR A 160 -14.88 5.47 -3.46
CA THR A 160 -14.47 6.10 -2.19
C THR A 160 -13.07 6.68 -2.25
N LEU A 161 -12.15 6.06 -3.00
CA LEU A 161 -10.82 6.62 -3.22
C LEU A 161 -10.86 7.89 -4.08
N PHE A 162 -11.65 7.91 -5.15
CA PHE A 162 -11.81 9.11 -5.98
C PHE A 162 -12.42 10.25 -5.18
N SER A 163 -13.40 9.98 -4.29
CA SER A 163 -13.95 11.00 -3.40
C SER A 163 -12.90 11.57 -2.46
N LEU A 164 -12.01 10.73 -1.91
CA LEU A 164 -10.89 11.19 -1.08
C LEU A 164 -9.94 12.11 -1.85
N ILE A 165 -9.56 11.73 -3.08
CA ILE A 165 -8.64 12.53 -3.89
C ILE A 165 -9.27 13.87 -4.24
N LEU A 166 -10.57 13.87 -4.57
CA LEU A 166 -11.32 15.10 -4.84
C LEU A 166 -11.33 16.02 -3.61
N LEU A 167 -11.59 15.48 -2.42
CA LEU A 167 -11.52 16.22 -1.17
C LEU A 167 -10.13 16.82 -0.92
N LEU A 168 -9.07 16.05 -1.13
CA LEU A 168 -7.69 16.54 -0.98
C LEU A 168 -7.40 17.70 -1.95
N VAL A 169 -7.84 17.59 -3.21
CA VAL A 169 -7.64 18.66 -4.22
C VAL A 169 -8.42 19.91 -3.86
N ILE A 170 -9.68 19.79 -3.42
CA ILE A 170 -10.51 20.94 -3.01
C ILE A 170 -9.89 21.65 -1.81
N GLU A 171 -9.42 20.90 -0.83
CA GLU A 171 -8.81 21.50 0.37
C GLU A 171 -7.44 22.11 0.10
N THR A 172 -6.69 21.61 -0.90
CA THR A 172 -5.38 22.17 -1.26
C THR A 172 -5.45 23.68 -1.45
N ARG A 173 -6.51 24.19 -2.10
CA ARG A 173 -6.70 25.63 -2.32
C ARG A 173 -6.76 26.42 -1.00
N LYS A 174 -7.54 25.94 -0.02
CA LYS A 174 -7.66 26.62 1.30
C LYS A 174 -6.33 26.69 2.05
N TYR A 175 -5.52 25.62 1.95
CA TYR A 175 -4.21 25.58 2.59
C TYR A 175 -3.21 26.49 1.90
N ILE A 176 -3.24 26.60 0.58
CA ILE A 176 -2.39 27.53 -0.17
C ILE A 176 -2.74 28.97 0.22
N GLU A 177 -4.02 29.34 0.20
CA GLU A 177 -4.48 30.69 0.59
C GLU A 177 -4.08 31.02 2.05
N TYR A 178 -4.17 30.06 2.97
CA TYR A 178 -3.74 30.25 4.37
C TYR A 178 -2.24 30.51 4.48
N TYR A 179 -1.41 29.72 3.82
CA TYR A 179 0.04 29.91 3.86
C TYR A 179 0.48 31.20 3.15
N GLU A 180 -0.19 31.61 2.08
CA GLU A 180 0.07 32.90 1.44
C GLU A 180 -0.23 34.05 2.40
N VAL A 181 -1.33 34.01 3.14
CA VAL A 181 -1.68 35.06 4.13
C VAL A 181 -0.70 35.10 5.31
N GLU A 182 -0.22 33.95 5.81
CA GLU A 182 0.82 33.94 6.85
C GLU A 182 2.14 34.53 6.34
N ILE A 183 2.54 34.24 5.12
CA ILE A 183 3.72 34.84 4.48
C ILE A 183 3.62 36.38 4.47
N TYR A 184 2.45 36.93 4.17
CA TYR A 184 2.26 38.39 4.17
C TYR A 184 2.29 39.00 5.58
N LYS A 185 1.89 38.28 6.63
CA LYS A 185 1.98 38.76 8.01
C LYS A 185 3.41 38.78 8.56
N ASP A 186 4.23 37.78 8.20
CA ASP A 186 5.64 37.69 8.62
C ASP A 186 6.56 38.61 7.79
N TYR A 187 6.07 39.25 6.73
CA TYR A 187 6.86 40.13 5.85
C TYR A 187 7.37 41.42 6.53
N ASN A 188 6.86 41.75 7.70
CA ASN A 188 7.34 42.87 8.51
C ASN A 188 8.60 42.55 9.32
N GLU A 189 9.02 41.29 9.40
CA GLU A 189 10.32 40.89 9.96
C GLU A 189 11.11 40.12 8.89
N THR A 190 12.24 40.70 8.50
CA THR A 190 13.22 40.44 7.48
C THR A 190 13.70 38.99 7.19
N THR A 191 12.86 37.99 7.31
CA THR A 191 13.18 36.62 6.94
C THR A 191 12.20 36.09 5.88
N HIS A 192 12.66 36.08 4.63
CA HIS A 192 11.98 35.41 3.52
C HIS A 192 11.78 33.88 3.81
N TYR A 193 10.76 33.50 4.50
CA TYR A 193 10.35 32.11 4.63
C TYR A 193 9.62 31.68 3.35
N ASN A 194 10.37 31.12 2.40
CA ASN A 194 9.79 30.40 1.28
C ASN A 194 9.22 29.06 1.77
N TYR A 195 7.92 29.00 2.13
CA TYR A 195 7.22 27.77 2.56
C TYR A 195 7.30 26.67 1.49
N TYR A 196 7.32 27.03 0.22
CA TYR A 196 7.52 26.12 -0.90
C TYR A 196 8.99 26.04 -1.30
N LYS A 197 9.86 25.69 -0.36
CA LYS A 197 11.25 25.38 -0.67
C LYS A 197 11.30 24.11 -1.50
N PHE A 198 11.23 24.24 -2.81
CA PHE A 198 11.57 23.13 -3.70
C PHE A 198 13.03 22.78 -3.48
N GLN A 199 13.30 21.75 -2.71
CA GLN A 199 14.66 21.27 -2.54
C GLN A 199 15.22 20.90 -3.91
N LYS A 200 16.29 21.58 -4.30
CA LYS A 200 17.05 21.28 -5.51
C LYS A 200 18.08 20.22 -5.13
N GLY A 201 17.78 18.93 -5.36
CA GLY A 201 18.77 17.87 -5.23
C GLY A 201 18.40 16.72 -4.29
N PHE A 202 19.28 15.73 -4.28
CA PHE A 202 19.17 14.57 -3.42
C PHE A 202 19.62 14.91 -2.00
N ASP A 203 18.82 14.52 -1.02
CA ASP A 203 19.21 14.52 0.37
C ASP A 203 20.33 13.48 0.58
N LYS A 204 21.39 13.83 1.31
CA LYS A 204 22.54 12.93 1.59
C LYS A 204 22.16 11.70 2.43
N ASP A 205 20.96 11.69 3.02
CA ASP A 205 20.53 10.73 4.05
C ASP A 205 19.90 9.43 3.54
N LEU A 206 20.16 8.97 2.33
CA LEU A 206 19.58 7.73 1.78
C LEU A 206 18.03 7.68 1.78
N THR A 207 17.35 8.82 2.02
CA THR A 207 15.88 8.92 2.03
C THR A 207 15.26 8.60 0.67
N PHE A 208 16.01 8.83 -0.41
CA PHE A 208 15.65 8.39 -1.76
C PHE A 208 15.32 6.90 -1.84
N PHE A 209 16.14 6.03 -1.22
CA PHE A 209 15.89 4.58 -1.21
C PHE A 209 14.62 4.23 -0.44
N GLN A 210 14.34 4.93 0.66
CA GLN A 210 13.11 4.74 1.43
C GLN A 210 11.87 5.15 0.63
N TYR A 211 11.98 6.20 -0.19
CA TYR A 211 10.91 6.59 -1.11
C TYR A 211 10.65 5.52 -2.17
N CYS A 212 11.70 5.00 -2.80
CA CYS A 212 11.57 3.89 -3.74
C CYS A 212 10.85 2.69 -3.12
N SER A 213 11.19 2.30 -1.90
CA SER A 213 10.54 1.17 -1.21
C SER A 213 9.06 1.43 -0.92
N SER A 214 8.70 2.66 -0.54
CA SER A 214 7.30 3.04 -0.36
C SER A 214 6.52 2.98 -1.67
N LEU A 215 7.13 3.37 -2.79
CA LEU A 215 6.55 3.22 -4.12
C LEU A 215 6.44 1.74 -4.54
N PHE A 216 7.44 0.89 -4.24
CA PHE A 216 7.35 -0.55 -4.50
C PHE A 216 6.17 -1.17 -3.77
N TYR A 217 5.96 -0.78 -2.51
CA TYR A 217 4.78 -1.19 -1.76
C TYR A 217 3.48 -0.66 -2.36
N ALA A 218 3.44 0.64 -2.71
CA ALA A 218 2.25 1.29 -3.28
C ALA A 218 1.80 0.64 -4.60
N TYR A 219 2.76 0.29 -5.48
CA TYR A 219 2.47 -0.38 -6.75
C TYR A 219 2.30 -1.89 -6.65
N CYS A 220 2.49 -2.52 -5.49
CA CYS A 220 2.48 -3.97 -5.37
C CYS A 220 1.10 -4.58 -5.62
N SER A 221 0.86 -4.94 -6.86
CA SER A 221 -0.32 -5.71 -7.31
C SER A 221 0.03 -7.11 -7.83
N THR A 222 1.30 -7.48 -7.76
CA THR A 222 1.85 -8.70 -8.38
C THR A 222 1.22 -9.97 -7.82
N ILE A 223 1.01 -10.05 -6.50
CA ILE A 223 0.40 -11.21 -5.84
C ILE A 223 -1.02 -11.46 -6.35
N GLY A 224 -1.81 -10.39 -6.52
CA GLY A 224 -3.18 -10.48 -7.04
C GLY A 224 -3.28 -10.60 -8.56
N ALA A 225 -2.19 -10.37 -9.31
CA ALA A 225 -2.21 -10.37 -10.76
C ALA A 225 -2.50 -11.75 -11.34
N VAL A 226 -1.90 -12.81 -10.80
CA VAL A 226 -2.07 -14.20 -11.30
C VAL A 226 -3.49 -14.72 -11.01
N PRO A 227 -4.05 -14.59 -9.81
CA PRO A 227 -5.46 -14.91 -9.57
C PRO A 227 -6.42 -14.15 -10.48
N ILE A 228 -6.17 -12.85 -10.74
CA ILE A 228 -7.00 -12.07 -11.67
C ILE A 228 -6.87 -12.59 -13.10
N PHE A 229 -5.66 -12.97 -13.54
CA PHE A 229 -5.46 -13.56 -14.85
C PHE A 229 -6.27 -14.85 -15.01
N ASN A 230 -6.33 -15.67 -13.96
CA ASN A 230 -7.12 -16.90 -13.93
C ASN A 230 -8.65 -16.66 -14.06
N THR A 231 -9.15 -15.48 -13.68
CA THR A 231 -10.59 -15.15 -13.81
C THR A 231 -10.97 -14.59 -15.19
N LEU A 232 -9.98 -14.30 -16.07
CA LEU A 232 -10.26 -13.75 -17.39
C LEU A 232 -10.78 -14.84 -18.36
N LYS A 233 -11.85 -14.54 -19.09
CA LYS A 233 -12.34 -15.43 -20.15
C LYS A 233 -11.22 -15.71 -21.17
N ASN A 234 -10.99 -16.98 -21.46
CA ASN A 234 -10.00 -17.51 -22.43
C ASN A 234 -8.54 -17.25 -22.06
N HIS A 235 -8.20 -16.78 -20.86
CA HIS A 235 -6.83 -16.60 -20.32
C HIS A 235 -5.81 -16.02 -21.33
N VAL A 236 -6.26 -15.12 -22.24
CA VAL A 236 -5.44 -14.57 -23.33
C VAL A 236 -4.59 -13.40 -22.83
N ARG A 237 -3.29 -13.45 -23.11
CA ARG A 237 -2.33 -12.38 -22.74
C ARG A 237 -2.74 -10.99 -23.25
N ARG A 238 -3.34 -10.87 -24.44
CA ARG A 238 -3.81 -9.57 -24.96
C ARG A 238 -4.84 -8.90 -24.05
N ARG A 239 -5.70 -9.69 -23.39
CA ARG A 239 -6.69 -9.16 -22.42
C ARG A 239 -5.99 -8.73 -21.14
N MET A 240 -5.09 -9.55 -20.61
CA MET A 240 -4.31 -9.20 -19.43
C MET A 240 -3.45 -7.95 -19.68
N TYR A 241 -2.83 -7.82 -20.85
CA TYR A 241 -2.11 -6.61 -21.25
C TYR A 241 -2.96 -5.33 -21.15
N LYS A 242 -4.21 -5.37 -21.65
CA LYS A 242 -5.12 -4.23 -21.57
C LYS A 242 -5.48 -3.89 -20.11
N VAL A 243 -5.72 -4.91 -19.28
CA VAL A 243 -6.02 -4.74 -17.85
C VAL A 243 -4.84 -4.11 -17.12
N VAL A 244 -3.65 -4.67 -17.28
CA VAL A 244 -2.42 -4.17 -16.63
C VAL A 244 -2.13 -2.73 -17.07
N ARG A 245 -2.14 -2.45 -18.39
CA ARG A 245 -1.86 -1.12 -18.92
C ARG A 245 -2.81 -0.06 -18.34
N ARG A 246 -4.13 -0.31 -18.40
CA ARG A 246 -5.12 0.62 -17.88
C ARG A 246 -4.96 0.81 -16.36
N SER A 247 -4.75 -0.26 -15.62
CA SER A 247 -4.57 -0.21 -14.18
C SER A 247 -3.34 0.62 -13.77
N ILE A 248 -2.19 0.38 -14.40
CA ILE A 248 -0.95 1.09 -14.04
C ILE A 248 -1.02 2.57 -14.44
N ILE A 249 -1.57 2.90 -15.61
CA ILE A 249 -1.75 4.31 -16.00
C ILE A 249 -2.68 5.03 -15.01
N THR A 250 -3.81 4.42 -14.65
CA THR A 250 -4.72 4.98 -13.63
C THR A 250 -4.00 5.20 -12.31
N ASN A 251 -3.19 4.23 -11.85
CA ASN A 251 -2.44 4.35 -10.61
C ASN A 251 -1.38 5.46 -10.67
N MET A 252 -0.65 5.61 -11.80
CA MET A 252 0.31 6.69 -12.00
C MET A 252 -0.35 8.07 -11.84
N ILE A 253 -1.51 8.25 -12.49
CA ILE A 253 -2.28 9.50 -12.41
C ILE A 253 -2.73 9.77 -10.98
N ILE A 254 -3.34 8.77 -10.34
CA ILE A 254 -3.85 8.87 -8.97
C ILE A 254 -2.71 9.19 -7.98
N PHE A 255 -1.57 8.50 -8.08
CA PHE A 255 -0.42 8.72 -7.21
C PHE A 255 0.18 10.10 -7.40
N THR A 256 0.25 10.58 -8.64
CA THR A 256 0.75 11.94 -8.92
C THR A 256 -0.17 12.99 -8.32
N ILE A 257 -1.48 12.90 -8.52
CA ILE A 257 -2.44 13.86 -7.97
C ILE A 257 -2.42 13.84 -6.43
N ALA A 258 -2.46 12.65 -5.82
CA ALA A 258 -2.47 12.53 -4.37
C ALA A 258 -1.16 13.00 -3.72
N ALA A 259 -0.02 12.69 -4.35
CA ALA A 259 1.29 13.12 -3.86
C ALA A 259 1.46 14.63 -3.95
N THR A 260 1.08 15.25 -5.08
CA THR A 260 1.17 16.70 -5.28
C THR A 260 0.17 17.46 -4.42
N ALA A 261 -1.11 17.09 -4.44
CA ALA A 261 -2.12 17.71 -3.60
C ALA A 261 -1.78 17.61 -2.10
N GLY A 262 -1.34 16.42 -1.66
CA GLY A 262 -0.91 16.23 -0.29
C GLY A 262 0.29 17.08 0.10
N TYR A 263 1.27 17.24 -0.78
CA TYR A 263 2.44 18.10 -0.53
C TYR A 263 2.04 19.57 -0.40
N PHE A 264 1.20 20.07 -1.30
CA PHE A 264 0.77 21.47 -1.25
C PHE A 264 -0.12 21.80 -0.05
N THR A 265 -0.77 20.80 0.55
CA THR A 265 -1.54 21.03 1.80
C THR A 265 -0.67 21.16 3.04
N TRP A 266 0.57 20.63 3.04
CA TRP A 266 1.48 20.72 4.20
C TRP A 266 2.94 20.67 3.76
N PRO A 267 3.50 21.79 3.24
CA PRO A 267 4.82 21.80 2.61
C PRO A 267 6.00 21.78 3.58
N ILE A 268 5.83 22.25 4.84
CA ILE A 268 6.95 22.47 5.77
C ILE A 268 7.42 21.16 6.40
N ASP A 269 6.52 20.37 6.98
CA ASP A 269 6.81 19.09 7.61
C ASP A 269 5.63 18.12 7.40
N PRO A 270 5.55 17.51 6.21
CA PRO A 270 4.43 16.63 5.91
C PRO A 270 4.40 15.44 6.88
N PRO A 271 3.23 15.14 7.47
CA PRO A 271 3.09 14.01 8.37
C PRO A 271 3.35 12.68 7.65
N ASP A 272 3.64 11.63 8.40
CA ASP A 272 3.88 10.29 7.87
C ASP A 272 2.75 9.79 6.96
N LEU A 273 1.53 10.12 7.31
CA LEU A 273 0.33 9.93 6.49
C LEU A 273 -0.35 11.28 6.32
N ILE A 274 -0.57 11.71 5.10
CA ILE A 274 -1.16 13.03 4.81
C ILE A 274 -2.50 13.28 5.52
N ILE A 275 -3.24 12.24 5.82
CA ILE A 275 -4.51 12.31 6.53
C ILE A 275 -4.36 12.70 8.01
N GLN A 276 -3.15 12.56 8.58
CA GLN A 276 -2.82 12.96 9.95
C GLN A 276 -2.32 14.41 10.04
N ARG A 277 -2.46 15.19 8.98
CA ARG A 277 -2.09 16.61 8.98
C ARG A 277 -2.85 17.38 10.05
N LYS A 278 -2.20 18.41 10.61
CA LYS A 278 -2.82 19.34 11.56
C LYS A 278 -3.91 20.16 10.88
N LYS A 279 -4.85 20.67 11.67
CA LYS A 279 -5.92 21.57 11.22
C LYS A 279 -5.35 22.96 10.93
N LEU A 280 -6.00 23.71 10.04
CA LEU A 280 -5.71 25.13 9.79
C LEU A 280 -6.36 26.05 10.81
N GLN A 281 -7.52 25.70 11.36
CA GLN A 281 -8.33 26.52 12.25
C GLN A 281 -8.77 25.73 13.47
N ASP A 282 -9.00 26.43 14.59
CA ASP A 282 -9.63 25.84 15.76
C ASP A 282 -11.08 25.50 15.43
N GLY A 283 -11.39 24.23 15.34
CA GLY A 283 -12.71 23.74 14.98
C GLY A 283 -12.69 22.27 14.54
N PRO A 284 -13.83 21.61 14.40
CA PRO A 284 -13.92 20.26 13.89
C PRO A 284 -13.57 20.23 12.40
N ASP A 285 -12.63 19.37 12.00
CA ASP A 285 -12.25 19.16 10.60
C ASP A 285 -13.18 18.13 9.94
N TYR A 286 -14.40 18.55 9.62
CA TYR A 286 -15.40 17.67 9.02
C TYR A 286 -14.97 17.11 7.65
N PHE A 287 -14.35 17.93 6.82
CA PHE A 287 -13.92 17.51 5.48
C PHE A 287 -12.87 16.40 5.55
N MET A 288 -11.86 16.57 6.39
CA MET A 288 -10.84 15.54 6.56
C MET A 288 -11.40 14.29 7.26
N SER A 289 -12.38 14.45 8.18
CA SER A 289 -13.05 13.31 8.81
C SER A 289 -13.82 12.47 7.79
N ILE A 290 -14.51 13.10 6.85
CA ILE A 290 -15.14 12.40 5.71
C ILE A 290 -14.07 11.71 4.86
N GLY A 291 -12.95 12.37 4.59
CA GLY A 291 -11.81 11.78 3.88
C GLY A 291 -11.23 10.56 4.60
N ARG A 292 -11.09 10.61 5.93
CA ARG A 292 -10.65 9.47 6.76
C ARG A 292 -11.62 8.30 6.69
N LEU A 293 -12.93 8.57 6.74
CA LEU A 293 -13.96 7.54 6.59
C LEU A 293 -13.93 6.92 5.18
N ALA A 294 -13.87 7.73 4.14
CA ALA A 294 -13.79 7.26 2.75
C ALA A 294 -12.55 6.38 2.51
N LEU A 295 -11.41 6.75 3.08
CA LEU A 295 -10.19 5.96 2.97
C LEU A 295 -10.27 4.65 3.76
N SER A 296 -10.77 4.68 5.01
CA SER A 296 -10.93 3.46 5.80
C SER A 296 -11.83 2.47 5.07
N LEU A 297 -12.91 2.94 4.45
CA LEU A 297 -13.79 2.13 3.63
C LEU A 297 -13.07 1.56 2.38
N THR A 298 -12.27 2.38 1.70
CA THR A 298 -11.43 1.92 0.56
C THR A 298 -10.51 0.78 0.97
N ILE A 299 -9.85 0.91 2.12
CA ILE A 299 -8.91 -0.10 2.63
C ILE A 299 -9.67 -1.36 3.05
N ILE A 300 -10.82 -1.25 3.71
CA ILE A 300 -11.68 -2.38 4.07
C ILE A 300 -12.08 -3.17 2.82
N MET A 301 -12.50 -2.48 1.75
CA MET A 301 -12.90 -3.11 0.48
C MET A 301 -11.73 -3.78 -0.26
N LYS A 302 -10.48 -3.37 0.01
CA LYS A 302 -9.27 -3.98 -0.55
C LYS A 302 -8.88 -5.29 0.15
N LEU A 303 -9.13 -5.41 1.45
CA LEU A 303 -8.67 -6.54 2.28
C LEU A 303 -9.07 -7.92 1.74
N PRO A 304 -10.32 -8.16 1.30
CA PRO A 304 -10.72 -9.47 0.77
C PRO A 304 -9.89 -9.90 -0.44
N SER A 305 -9.50 -8.94 -1.30
CA SER A 305 -8.70 -9.24 -2.49
C SER A 305 -7.27 -9.64 -2.15
N ASN A 306 -6.66 -9.01 -1.13
CA ASN A 306 -5.35 -9.39 -0.60
C ASN A 306 -5.41 -10.75 0.12
N TYR A 307 -6.46 -10.97 0.92
CA TYR A 307 -6.68 -12.22 1.63
C TYR A 307 -6.91 -13.39 0.69
N ALA A 308 -7.58 -13.20 -0.45
CA ALA A 308 -7.83 -14.26 -1.42
C ALA A 308 -6.53 -14.89 -1.95
N ALA A 309 -5.49 -14.08 -2.19
CA ALA A 309 -4.19 -14.58 -2.62
C ALA A 309 -3.49 -15.39 -1.51
N LEU A 310 -3.50 -14.90 -0.26
CA LEU A 310 -2.97 -15.59 0.91
C LEU A 310 -3.66 -16.96 1.12
N ARG A 311 -4.98 -16.96 1.04
CA ARG A 311 -5.81 -18.15 1.20
C ARG A 311 -5.42 -19.24 0.21
N ILE A 312 -5.25 -18.92 -1.07
CA ILE A 312 -4.85 -19.90 -2.09
C ILE A 312 -3.53 -20.57 -1.73
N VAL A 313 -2.53 -19.78 -1.28
CA VAL A 313 -1.22 -20.30 -0.90
C VAL A 313 -1.31 -21.19 0.33
N ILE A 314 -2.03 -20.78 1.37
CA ILE A 314 -2.19 -21.57 2.60
C ILE A 314 -2.89 -22.90 2.32
N PHE A 315 -4.00 -22.88 1.54
CA PHE A 315 -4.75 -24.10 1.25
C PHE A 315 -3.98 -25.08 0.35
N ASP A 316 -3.25 -24.58 -0.66
CA ASP A 316 -2.38 -25.42 -1.49
C ASP A 316 -1.28 -26.09 -0.67
N LYS A 317 -0.73 -25.40 0.35
CA LYS A 317 0.36 -25.95 1.19
C LYS A 317 -0.11 -26.92 2.26
N ILE A 318 -1.21 -26.62 2.95
CA ILE A 318 -1.68 -27.45 4.09
C ILE A 318 -2.46 -28.66 3.59
N TRP A 319 -3.29 -28.49 2.55
CA TRP A 319 -4.19 -29.56 2.10
C TRP A 319 -3.90 -30.05 0.68
N GLY A 320 -2.94 -29.47 -0.04
CA GLY A 320 -2.60 -29.84 -1.43
C GLY A 320 -3.70 -29.57 -2.45
N THR A 321 -4.78 -28.91 -2.06
CA THR A 321 -5.96 -28.62 -2.90
C THR A 321 -6.22 -27.12 -2.95
N THR A 322 -6.62 -26.64 -4.11
CA THR A 322 -7.10 -25.26 -4.28
C THR A 322 -8.61 -25.13 -4.04
N GLU A 323 -9.32 -26.27 -3.92
CA GLU A 323 -10.74 -26.30 -3.57
C GLU A 323 -10.94 -26.07 -2.07
N ILE A 324 -11.72 -25.05 -1.75
CA ILE A 324 -11.85 -24.55 -0.40
C ILE A 324 -13.13 -25.08 0.24
N SER A 325 -12.99 -26.01 1.18
CA SER A 325 -14.08 -26.45 2.03
C SER A 325 -14.60 -25.30 2.88
N THR A 326 -15.92 -25.19 3.06
CA THR A 326 -16.54 -24.06 3.78
C THR A 326 -16.10 -24.01 5.24
N CYS A 327 -16.11 -25.14 5.95
CA CYS A 327 -15.68 -25.18 7.35
C CYS A 327 -14.21 -24.79 7.54
N LYS A 328 -13.31 -25.33 6.71
CA LYS A 328 -11.89 -24.99 6.76
C LYS A 328 -11.66 -23.50 6.46
N ASN A 329 -12.38 -22.95 5.47
CA ASN A 329 -12.28 -21.52 5.14
C ASN A 329 -12.71 -20.63 6.32
N VAL A 330 -13.83 -20.96 7.00
CA VAL A 330 -14.33 -20.22 8.16
C VAL A 330 -13.28 -20.19 9.28
N ILE A 331 -12.74 -21.36 9.66
CA ILE A 331 -11.79 -21.48 10.77
C ILE A 331 -10.47 -20.75 10.44
N VAL A 332 -9.89 -21.01 9.27
CA VAL A 332 -8.60 -20.42 8.89
C VAL A 332 -8.71 -18.89 8.75
N THR A 333 -9.80 -18.40 8.15
CA THR A 333 -10.04 -16.96 8.03
C THR A 333 -10.20 -16.31 9.39
N PHE A 334 -10.94 -16.93 10.31
CA PHE A 334 -11.11 -16.42 11.67
C PHE A 334 -9.78 -16.33 12.41
N LEU A 335 -8.98 -17.39 12.40
CA LEU A 335 -7.67 -17.41 13.07
C LEU A 335 -6.73 -16.33 12.52
N ILE A 336 -6.64 -16.19 11.18
CA ILE A 336 -5.75 -15.21 10.57
C ILE A 336 -6.20 -13.78 10.86
N ILE A 337 -7.48 -13.46 10.71
CA ILE A 337 -8.00 -12.12 10.96
C ILE A 337 -7.84 -11.74 12.44
N THR A 338 -8.17 -12.63 13.37
CA THR A 338 -7.99 -12.40 14.82
C THR A 338 -6.52 -12.19 15.16
N PHE A 339 -5.61 -12.99 14.61
CA PHE A 339 -4.18 -12.82 14.77
C PHE A 339 -3.70 -11.45 14.26
N CYS A 340 -4.15 -11.05 13.06
CA CYS A 340 -3.81 -9.74 12.50
C CYS A 340 -4.38 -8.59 13.34
N CYS A 341 -5.61 -8.71 13.87
CA CYS A 341 -6.19 -7.72 14.79
C CYS A 341 -5.35 -7.59 16.06
N PHE A 342 -4.94 -8.70 16.65
CA PHE A 342 -4.12 -8.69 17.86
C PHE A 342 -2.78 -7.97 17.65
N ILE A 343 -2.05 -8.31 16.57
CA ILE A 343 -0.77 -7.67 16.25
C ILE A 343 -0.96 -6.18 15.90
N SER A 344 -2.05 -5.82 15.20
CA SER A 344 -2.31 -4.43 14.79
C SER A 344 -2.54 -3.48 15.96
N VAL A 345 -3.02 -3.99 17.09
CA VAL A 345 -3.21 -3.23 18.33
C VAL A 345 -1.89 -2.99 19.07
N LEU A 346 -0.95 -3.93 18.96
CA LEU A 346 0.34 -3.85 19.67
C LEU A 346 1.37 -2.93 19.00
N TYR A 347 1.20 -2.61 17.71
CA TYR A 347 2.26 -1.94 16.95
C TYR A 347 1.76 -0.76 16.11
N ASP A 348 2.33 0.42 16.37
CA ASP A 348 1.87 1.71 15.85
C ASP A 348 2.68 2.32 14.70
N LYS A 349 3.90 1.80 14.40
CA LYS A 349 4.83 2.45 13.45
C LYS A 349 4.51 2.11 11.99
N ILE A 350 3.47 2.70 11.41
CA ILE A 350 2.93 2.41 10.06
C ILE A 350 3.98 2.58 8.95
N THR A 351 4.70 3.70 8.95
CA THR A 351 5.68 4.02 7.88
C THR A 351 6.86 3.07 7.84
N ALA A 352 7.30 2.55 8.98
CA ALA A 352 8.35 1.55 9.04
C ALA A 352 7.89 0.23 8.39
N TYR A 353 6.66 -0.20 8.65
CA TYR A 353 6.07 -1.37 7.99
C TYR A 353 6.01 -1.23 6.47
N ILE A 354 5.54 -0.08 5.97
CA ILE A 354 5.47 0.19 4.53
C ILE A 354 6.84 0.04 3.88
N LYS A 355 7.89 0.61 4.49
CA LYS A 355 9.25 0.57 3.97
C LYS A 355 9.85 -0.84 3.98
N ILE A 356 9.65 -1.59 5.07
CA ILE A 356 10.18 -2.96 5.21
C ILE A 356 9.46 -3.92 4.24
N LEU A 357 8.13 -3.91 4.24
CA LEU A 357 7.35 -4.75 3.33
C LEU A 357 7.59 -4.39 1.86
N GLY A 358 7.69 -3.10 1.56
CA GLY A 358 8.02 -2.61 0.21
C GLY A 358 9.44 -2.95 -0.20
N GLY A 359 10.40 -2.78 0.70
CA GLY A 359 11.82 -3.00 0.42
C GLY A 359 12.19 -4.46 0.21
N VAL A 360 11.70 -5.38 1.03
CA VAL A 360 12.05 -6.80 0.93
C VAL A 360 11.00 -7.57 0.14
N CYS A 361 9.78 -7.66 0.67
CA CYS A 361 8.80 -8.58 0.11
C CYS A 361 8.29 -8.14 -1.27
N SER A 362 7.97 -6.84 -1.43
CA SER A 362 7.45 -6.32 -2.69
C SER A 362 8.47 -6.40 -3.81
N THR A 363 9.75 -6.15 -3.53
CA THR A 363 10.81 -6.21 -4.54
C THR A 363 11.14 -7.64 -4.95
N LEU A 364 11.21 -8.56 -4.00
CA LEU A 364 11.43 -9.98 -4.31
C LEU A 364 10.27 -10.55 -5.13
N VAL A 365 9.04 -10.42 -4.65
CA VAL A 365 7.85 -10.98 -5.30
C VAL A 365 7.49 -10.22 -6.58
N GLY A 366 7.67 -8.90 -6.58
CA GLY A 366 7.28 -8.03 -7.69
C GLY A 366 8.28 -7.94 -8.83
N PHE A 367 9.57 -8.10 -8.56
CA PHE A 367 10.62 -7.90 -9.56
C PHE A 367 11.53 -9.11 -9.73
N LEU A 368 12.12 -9.65 -8.66
CA LEU A 368 13.10 -10.71 -8.77
C LEU A 368 12.50 -12.01 -9.31
N PHE A 369 11.41 -12.49 -8.71
CA PHE A 369 10.78 -13.73 -9.18
C PHE A 369 10.28 -13.65 -10.62
N PRO A 370 9.61 -12.59 -11.09
CA PRO A 370 9.26 -12.43 -12.50
C PRO A 370 10.47 -12.47 -13.44
N ALA A 371 11.58 -11.85 -13.03
CA ALA A 371 12.82 -11.88 -13.81
C ALA A 371 13.39 -13.29 -13.92
N LEU A 372 13.45 -14.02 -12.82
CA LEU A 372 13.90 -15.42 -12.82
C LEU A 372 13.01 -16.30 -13.72
N LEU A 373 11.70 -16.19 -13.57
CA LEU A 373 10.74 -16.99 -14.33
C LEU A 373 10.86 -16.77 -15.84
N ILE A 374 11.05 -15.52 -16.30
CA ILE A 374 11.17 -15.25 -17.74
C ILE A 374 12.46 -15.81 -18.33
N VAL A 375 13.56 -15.79 -17.58
CA VAL A 375 14.85 -16.38 -18.03
C VAL A 375 14.70 -17.87 -18.31
N ARG A 376 13.95 -18.59 -17.45
CA ARG A 376 13.75 -20.04 -17.62
C ARG A 376 12.70 -20.37 -18.69
N THR A 377 11.72 -19.49 -18.88
CA THR A 377 10.60 -19.72 -19.81
C THR A 377 10.93 -19.31 -21.24
N ASN A 378 11.89 -18.40 -21.42
CA ASN A 378 12.24 -17.90 -22.75
C ASN A 378 12.99 -19.00 -23.56
N ASN A 379 12.69 -19.12 -24.86
CA ASN A 379 13.39 -20.04 -25.78
C ASN A 379 14.84 -19.58 -26.11
N ARG A 380 15.30 -18.47 -25.54
CA ARG A 380 16.61 -17.90 -25.74
C ARG A 380 17.63 -18.53 -24.78
N PRO A 381 18.93 -18.58 -25.18
CA PRO A 381 19.98 -18.99 -24.26
C PRO A 381 19.92 -18.18 -22.97
N ARG A 382 20.23 -18.81 -21.83
CA ARG A 382 20.18 -18.12 -20.51
C ARG A 382 21.03 -16.85 -20.48
N TRP A 383 22.18 -16.87 -21.14
CA TRP A 383 23.14 -15.76 -21.26
C TRP A 383 22.82 -14.75 -22.36
N HIS A 384 21.64 -14.80 -22.97
CA HIS A 384 21.23 -13.79 -23.95
C HIS A 384 21.12 -12.42 -23.28
N TRP A 385 21.69 -11.37 -23.91
CA TRP A 385 21.79 -10.03 -23.36
C TRP A 385 20.46 -9.47 -22.80
N LYS A 386 19.31 -9.75 -23.43
CA LYS A 386 17.98 -9.33 -22.94
C LYS A 386 17.59 -9.99 -21.63
N ASN A 387 17.99 -11.24 -21.39
CA ASN A 387 17.74 -11.94 -20.13
C ASN A 387 18.64 -11.35 -19.03
N ILE A 388 19.93 -11.13 -19.35
CA ILE A 388 20.90 -10.50 -18.43
C ILE A 388 20.42 -9.11 -18.04
N ALA A 389 20.05 -8.27 -19.03
CA ALA A 389 19.53 -6.92 -18.77
C ALA A 389 18.29 -6.93 -17.87
N THR A 390 17.34 -7.87 -18.09
CA THR A 390 16.16 -7.99 -17.23
C THR A 390 16.54 -8.36 -15.79
N VAL A 391 17.44 -9.31 -15.60
CA VAL A 391 17.89 -9.72 -14.26
C VAL A 391 18.69 -8.60 -13.59
N CYS A 392 19.55 -7.89 -14.31
CA CYS A 392 20.32 -6.77 -13.76
C CYS A 392 19.42 -5.62 -13.32
N ILE A 393 18.44 -5.22 -14.14
CA ILE A 393 17.52 -4.15 -13.80
C ILE A 393 16.67 -4.51 -12.57
N PHE A 394 16.03 -5.68 -12.60
CA PHE A 394 15.16 -6.08 -11.48
C PHE A 394 15.95 -6.49 -10.24
N GLY A 395 17.16 -7.06 -10.41
CA GLY A 395 18.11 -7.30 -9.32
C GLY A 395 18.57 -5.99 -8.66
N GLY A 396 18.87 -4.95 -9.46
CA GLY A 396 19.20 -3.62 -8.96
C GLY A 396 18.05 -3.01 -8.13
N LEU A 397 16.79 -3.18 -8.57
CA LEU A 397 15.64 -2.73 -7.78
C LEU A 397 15.50 -3.49 -6.45
N THR A 398 15.82 -4.78 -6.42
CA THR A 398 15.82 -5.53 -5.16
C THR A 398 16.93 -5.08 -4.23
N CYS A 399 18.12 -4.77 -4.73
CA CYS A 399 19.20 -4.18 -3.95
C CYS A 399 18.80 -2.83 -3.33
N ILE A 400 18.16 -1.95 -4.11
CA ILE A 400 17.59 -0.69 -3.63
C ILE A 400 16.62 -0.95 -2.46
N GLY A 401 15.75 -1.95 -2.59
CA GLY A 401 14.81 -2.34 -1.54
C GLY A 401 15.50 -2.80 -0.26
N PHE A 402 16.55 -3.61 -0.36
CA PHE A 402 17.32 -4.09 0.80
C PHE A 402 18.07 -2.93 1.49
N ILE A 403 18.68 -2.02 0.74
CA ILE A 403 19.35 -0.82 1.30
C ILE A 403 18.34 0.02 2.08
N SER A 404 17.17 0.25 1.52
CA SER A 404 16.08 0.98 2.19
C SER A 404 15.65 0.33 3.49
N THR A 405 15.50 -1.00 3.48
CA THR A 405 15.10 -1.76 4.67
C THR A 405 16.17 -1.67 5.74
N GLY A 406 17.45 -1.82 5.39
CA GLY A 406 18.58 -1.66 6.30
C GLY A 406 18.60 -0.27 6.95
N LYS A 407 18.43 0.80 6.15
CA LYS A 407 18.30 2.17 6.67
C LYS A 407 17.11 2.34 7.60
N THR A 408 15.96 1.74 7.26
CA THR A 408 14.76 1.83 8.11
C THR A 408 14.95 1.14 9.46
N ILE A 409 15.60 -0.03 9.48
CA ILE A 409 15.94 -0.75 10.72
C ILE A 409 16.92 0.07 11.55
N TYR A 410 17.96 0.63 10.92
CA TYR A 410 18.92 1.51 11.59
C TYR A 410 18.23 2.71 12.24
N ASP A 411 17.32 3.38 11.53
CA ASP A 411 16.54 4.51 12.04
C ASP A 411 15.62 4.13 13.22
N ILE A 412 15.10 2.90 13.23
CA ILE A 412 14.26 2.39 14.35
C ILE A 412 15.12 2.15 15.60
N VAL A 413 16.29 1.58 15.42
CA VAL A 413 17.20 1.22 16.54
C VAL A 413 17.81 2.48 17.17
N ASN A 414 18.21 3.47 16.34
CA ASN A 414 18.90 4.68 16.82
C ASN A 414 17.96 5.81 17.24
N LYS A 415 16.63 5.70 17.01
CA LYS A 415 15.61 6.65 17.51
C LYS A 415 15.05 6.26 18.87
N LYS A 416 15.78 5.43 19.64
CA LYS A 416 15.49 5.15 21.05
C LYS A 416 15.97 6.26 21.96
#